data_3eeb5843a05d40cd41670b82d7ebcd65
#
_entry.id   3eeb5843a05d40cd41670b82d7ebcd65
#
_cell.length_a   1.000
_cell.length_b   1.000
_cell.length_c   1.000
_cell.angle_alpha   90.00
_cell.angle_beta   90.00
_cell.angle_gamma   90.00
#
_symmetry.space_group_name_H-M   'P 1'
#
loop_
_entity.id
_entity.type
_entity.pdbx_description
1 polymer ?
#
loop_
_entity_poly.entity_id
_entity_poly.type
_entity_poly.pdbx_seq_one_letter_code
_entity_poly.pdbx_strand_id
1 'polypeptide(L)'
;MTRSRIIRQCAIGTGGLAVGGLFLWLALREVDVAELGTMIRGIDVSVLLGAALIYWVALGLRTLRWHLLLRELAPVSLPGVAETLLVGYAVNNVLPARLGEVARAAYAKRRLRIGRARVFGSIVIERVLDLVAIMACLLIGLISMRLTDEVTRVPTFELIAINAGAVIGV
;
A
#
# COMPACT_ATOMS: atom_id res chain seq x y z
N MET A 1 -31.55 -12.37 8.56
CA MET A 1 -30.37 -11.73 9.19
C MET A 1 -30.78 -11.21 10.54
N THR A 2 -30.19 -11.69 11.63
CA THR A 2 -30.66 -11.41 13.00
C THR A 2 -30.32 -9.96 13.40
N ARG A 3 -31.29 -9.22 13.92
CA ARG A 3 -31.21 -7.82 14.38
C ARG A 3 -29.98 -7.53 15.26
N SER A 4 -29.52 -8.50 16.03
CA SER A 4 -28.30 -8.44 16.85
C SER A 4 -26.99 -8.33 16.05
N ARG A 5 -26.92 -8.91 14.86
CA ARG A 5 -25.71 -8.80 13.99
C ARG A 5 -25.58 -7.42 13.40
N ILE A 6 -26.69 -6.81 13.01
CA ILE A 6 -26.70 -5.45 12.44
C ILE A 6 -26.28 -4.44 13.52
N ILE A 7 -26.84 -4.54 14.74
CA ILE A 7 -26.50 -3.66 15.87
C ILE A 7 -25.00 -3.78 16.21
N ARG A 8 -24.47 -5.00 16.25
CA ARG A 8 -23.03 -5.23 16.51
C ARG A 8 -22.13 -4.68 15.42
N GLN A 9 -22.52 -4.81 14.15
CA GLN A 9 -21.75 -4.26 13.03
C GLN A 9 -21.79 -2.71 13.03
N CYS A 10 -22.94 -2.12 13.31
CA CYS A 10 -23.05 -0.68 13.47
C CYS A 10 -22.21 -0.17 14.66
N ALA A 11 -22.24 -0.87 15.80
CA ALA A 11 -21.46 -0.48 16.99
C ALA A 11 -19.94 -0.55 16.74
N ILE A 12 -19.47 -1.59 16.00
CA ILE A 12 -18.05 -1.69 15.63
C ILE A 12 -17.67 -0.58 14.63
N GLY A 13 -18.54 -0.29 13.66
CA GLY A 13 -18.32 0.77 12.67
C GLY A 13 -18.28 2.17 13.31
N THR A 14 -19.25 2.48 14.18
CA THR A 14 -19.29 3.77 14.89
C THR A 14 -18.13 3.91 15.88
N GLY A 15 -17.74 2.83 16.57
CA GLY A 15 -16.56 2.81 17.44
C GLY A 15 -15.27 3.09 16.67
N GLY A 16 -15.09 2.46 15.52
CA GLY A 16 -13.94 2.71 14.64
C GLY A 16 -13.88 4.15 14.12
N LEU A 17 -15.03 4.70 13.70
CA LEU A 17 -15.14 6.10 13.28
C LEU A 17 -14.86 7.08 14.43
N ALA A 18 -15.33 6.80 15.62
CA ALA A 18 -15.08 7.64 16.79
C ALA A 18 -13.59 7.66 17.17
N VAL A 19 -12.94 6.49 17.17
CA VAL A 19 -11.50 6.38 17.44
C VAL A 19 -10.70 7.08 16.33
N GLY A 20 -11.02 6.85 15.04
CA GLY A 20 -10.38 7.53 13.92
C GLY A 20 -10.57 9.05 13.96
N GLY A 21 -11.77 9.52 14.29
CA GLY A 21 -12.08 10.94 14.47
C GLY A 21 -11.30 11.57 15.62
N LEU A 22 -11.16 10.84 16.74
CA LEU A 22 -10.36 11.28 17.88
C LEU A 22 -8.88 11.45 17.51
N PHE A 23 -8.31 10.45 16.83
CA PHE A 23 -6.90 10.54 16.36
C PHE A 23 -6.70 11.66 15.34
N LEU A 24 -7.65 11.83 14.42
CA LEU A 24 -7.61 12.94 13.47
C LEU A 24 -7.70 14.29 14.18
N TRP A 25 -8.60 14.44 15.14
CA TRP A 25 -8.71 15.65 15.93
C TRP A 25 -7.42 15.93 16.72
N LEU A 26 -6.85 14.90 17.38
CA LEU A 26 -5.58 15.03 18.09
C LEU A 26 -4.43 15.44 17.17
N ALA A 27 -4.37 14.89 15.95
CA ALA A 27 -3.36 15.24 14.98
C ALA A 27 -3.52 16.67 14.44
N LEU A 28 -4.74 17.13 14.24
CA LEU A 28 -5.05 18.45 13.68
C LEU A 28 -5.06 19.59 14.70
N ARG A 29 -5.23 19.30 16.00
CA ARG A 29 -5.37 20.35 17.02
C ARG A 29 -4.13 21.24 17.18
N GLU A 30 -2.95 20.75 16.81
CA GLU A 30 -1.66 21.45 16.86
C GLU A 30 -1.27 22.04 15.51
N VAL A 31 -2.07 21.83 14.46
CA VAL A 31 -1.80 22.32 13.09
C VAL A 31 -2.46 23.70 12.93
N ASP A 32 -1.66 24.68 12.60
CA ASP A 32 -2.18 25.99 12.21
C ASP A 32 -2.80 25.88 10.80
N VAL A 33 -4.13 25.97 10.76
CA VAL A 33 -4.91 25.84 9.51
C VAL A 33 -4.56 26.96 8.52
N ALA A 34 -4.18 28.15 9.01
CA ALA A 34 -3.78 29.26 8.17
C ALA A 34 -2.42 28.99 7.52
N GLU A 35 -1.46 28.48 8.29
CA GLU A 35 -0.14 28.05 7.77
C GLU A 35 -0.29 26.92 6.77
N LEU A 36 -1.11 25.91 7.09
CA LEU A 36 -1.42 24.79 6.16
C LEU A 36 -2.03 25.33 4.85
N GLY A 37 -2.92 26.30 4.92
CA GLY A 37 -3.52 26.93 3.74
C GLY A 37 -2.49 27.65 2.86
N THR A 38 -1.48 28.30 3.45
CA THR A 38 -0.40 28.95 2.70
C THR A 38 0.54 27.93 2.06
N MET A 39 0.88 26.86 2.78
CA MET A 39 1.69 25.74 2.25
C MET A 39 1.02 25.07 1.06
N ILE A 40 -0.28 24.79 1.15
CA ILE A 40 -1.04 24.17 0.05
C ILE A 40 -1.08 25.06 -1.19
N ARG A 41 -1.22 26.39 -1.01
CA ARG A 41 -1.20 27.35 -2.13
C ARG A 41 0.16 27.47 -2.79
N GLY A 42 1.24 27.17 -2.04
CA GLY A 42 2.61 27.16 -2.55
C GLY A 42 3.01 25.87 -3.28
N ILE A 43 2.14 24.87 -3.31
CA ILE A 43 2.45 23.61 -4.02
C ILE A 43 2.48 23.86 -5.52
N ASP A 44 3.58 23.51 -6.15
CA ASP A 44 3.69 23.52 -7.60
C ASP A 44 2.85 22.37 -8.19
N VAL A 45 1.82 22.76 -8.96
CA VAL A 45 0.91 21.81 -9.60
C VAL A 45 1.65 20.84 -10.53
N SER A 46 2.77 21.27 -11.14
CA SER A 46 3.57 20.41 -12.02
C SER A 46 4.21 19.26 -11.25
N VAL A 47 4.68 19.50 -10.04
CA VAL A 47 5.22 18.46 -9.13
C VAL A 47 4.12 17.48 -8.72
N LEU A 48 2.93 18.00 -8.39
CA LEU A 48 1.79 17.18 -8.03
C LEU A 48 1.35 16.28 -9.18
N LEU A 49 1.26 16.81 -10.40
CA LEU A 49 0.95 16.04 -11.61
C LEU A 49 2.03 14.99 -11.91
N GLY A 50 3.30 15.36 -11.74
CA GLY A 50 4.42 14.42 -11.88
C GLY A 50 4.34 13.26 -10.88
N ALA A 51 4.06 13.56 -9.62
CA ALA A 51 3.88 12.54 -8.58
C ALA A 51 2.67 11.64 -8.88
N ALA A 52 1.54 12.21 -9.31
CA ALA A 52 0.37 11.46 -9.72
C ALA A 52 0.65 10.54 -10.91
N LEU A 53 1.38 11.03 -11.92
CA LEU A 53 1.78 10.21 -13.07
C LEU A 53 2.63 9.02 -12.66
N ILE A 54 3.65 9.26 -11.82
CA ILE A 54 4.52 8.19 -11.29
C ILE A 54 3.69 7.15 -10.53
N TYR A 55 2.75 7.61 -9.70
CA TYR A 55 1.85 6.72 -8.97
C TYR A 55 1.01 5.83 -9.90
N TRP A 56 0.41 6.41 -10.95
CA TRP A 56 -0.38 5.67 -11.93
C TRP A 56 0.47 4.67 -12.73
N VAL A 57 1.68 5.05 -13.12
CA VAL A 57 2.63 4.14 -13.77
C VAL A 57 2.99 2.97 -12.85
N ALA A 58 3.31 3.25 -11.59
CA ALA A 58 3.62 2.22 -10.60
C ALA A 58 2.43 1.26 -10.39
N LEU A 59 1.20 1.79 -10.31
CA LEU A 59 -0.02 0.98 -10.20
C LEU A 59 -0.22 0.11 -11.44
N GLY A 60 0.00 0.64 -12.62
CA GLY A 60 -0.05 -0.09 -13.90
C GLY A 60 0.95 -1.24 -13.93
N LEU A 61 2.21 -0.99 -13.54
CA LEU A 61 3.25 -2.01 -13.48
C LEU A 61 2.93 -3.11 -12.46
N ARG A 62 2.41 -2.75 -11.28
CA ARG A 62 1.93 -3.72 -10.28
C ARG A 62 0.79 -4.58 -10.83
N THR A 63 -0.16 -3.97 -11.53
CA THR A 63 -1.27 -4.69 -12.17
C THR A 63 -0.76 -5.65 -13.23
N LEU A 64 0.16 -5.20 -14.09
CA LEU A 64 0.75 -6.03 -15.14
C LEU A 64 1.53 -7.21 -14.54
N ARG A 65 2.38 -6.97 -13.54
CA ARG A 65 3.11 -8.03 -12.84
C ARG A 65 2.16 -9.07 -12.27
N TRP A 66 1.11 -8.64 -11.59
CA TRP A 66 0.16 -9.57 -11.01
C TRP A 66 -0.69 -10.29 -12.07
N HIS A 67 -1.02 -9.63 -13.17
CA HIS A 67 -1.65 -10.26 -14.32
C HIS A 67 -0.79 -11.38 -14.90
N LEU A 68 0.53 -11.14 -15.06
CA LEU A 68 1.47 -12.15 -15.54
C LEU A 68 1.53 -13.38 -14.62
N LEU A 69 1.51 -13.19 -13.31
CA LEU A 69 1.46 -14.27 -12.33
C LEU A 69 0.15 -15.06 -12.39
N LEU A 70 -0.99 -14.38 -12.54
CA LEU A 70 -2.30 -15.01 -12.53
C LEU A 70 -2.65 -15.71 -13.85
N ARG A 71 -2.16 -15.23 -14.99
CA ARG A 71 -2.44 -15.85 -16.30
C ARG A 71 -1.92 -17.28 -16.41
N GLU A 72 -0.87 -17.63 -15.66
CA GLU A 72 -0.35 -18.99 -15.56
C GLU A 72 -1.29 -19.92 -14.78
N LEU A 73 -2.20 -19.36 -13.97
CA LEU A 73 -3.13 -20.10 -13.13
C LEU A 73 -4.52 -20.23 -13.75
N ALA A 74 -4.93 -19.22 -14.55
CA ALA A 74 -6.25 -19.17 -15.20
C ALA A 74 -6.27 -18.08 -16.28
N PRO A 75 -7.15 -18.19 -17.30
CA PRO A 75 -7.37 -17.12 -18.28
C PRO A 75 -8.04 -15.92 -17.59
N VAL A 76 -7.25 -14.89 -17.29
CA VAL A 76 -7.70 -13.67 -16.63
C VAL A 76 -7.55 -12.45 -17.54
N SER A 77 -8.51 -11.53 -17.46
CA SER A 77 -8.43 -10.25 -18.17
C SER A 77 -7.67 -9.21 -17.35
N LEU A 78 -6.84 -8.40 -18.00
CA LEU A 78 -6.10 -7.32 -17.35
C LEU A 78 -7.01 -6.35 -16.57
N PRO A 79 -8.16 -5.90 -17.11
CA PRO A 79 -9.09 -5.05 -16.36
C PRO A 79 -9.64 -5.71 -15.09
N GLY A 80 -9.96 -7.01 -15.15
CA GLY A 80 -10.43 -7.76 -13.99
C GLY A 80 -9.38 -7.90 -12.89
N VAL A 81 -8.12 -8.00 -13.28
CA VAL A 81 -6.97 -8.00 -12.34
C VAL A 81 -6.80 -6.62 -11.73
N ALA A 82 -6.83 -5.55 -12.53
CA ALA A 82 -6.77 -4.16 -12.05
C ALA A 82 -7.88 -3.85 -11.04
N GLU A 83 -9.12 -4.19 -11.36
CA GLU A 83 -10.27 -4.03 -10.49
C GLU A 83 -10.09 -4.74 -9.15
N THR A 84 -9.62 -5.99 -9.19
CA THR A 84 -9.37 -6.79 -7.99
C THR A 84 -8.28 -6.17 -7.11
N LEU A 85 -7.25 -5.60 -7.71
CA LEU A 85 -6.14 -4.95 -7.03
C LEU A 85 -6.61 -3.64 -6.38
N LEU A 86 -7.39 -2.84 -7.09
CA LEU A 86 -7.98 -1.59 -6.58
C LEU A 86 -8.92 -1.85 -5.39
N VAL A 87 -9.75 -2.92 -5.44
CA VAL A 87 -10.58 -3.33 -4.29
C VAL A 87 -9.72 -3.65 -3.08
N GLY A 88 -8.58 -4.35 -3.26
CA GLY A 88 -7.64 -4.62 -2.18
C GLY A 88 -7.09 -3.35 -1.55
N TYR A 89 -6.67 -2.37 -2.36
CA TYR A 89 -6.17 -1.08 -1.88
C TYR A 89 -7.25 -0.27 -1.17
N ALA A 90 -8.45 -0.19 -1.75
CA ALA A 90 -9.57 0.51 -1.11
C ALA A 90 -9.88 -0.07 0.28
N VAL A 91 -9.87 -1.40 0.42
CA VAL A 91 -10.09 -2.06 1.71
C VAL A 91 -8.94 -1.77 2.69
N ASN A 92 -7.69 -1.76 2.24
CA ASN A 92 -6.54 -1.42 3.09
C ASN A 92 -6.59 0.03 3.60
N ASN A 93 -7.13 0.95 2.79
CA ASN A 93 -7.26 2.36 3.20
C ASN A 93 -8.40 2.60 4.21
N VAL A 94 -9.41 1.72 4.21
CA VAL A 94 -10.59 1.89 5.10
C VAL A 94 -10.49 1.02 6.34
N LEU A 95 -9.92 -0.19 6.22
CA LEU A 95 -9.88 -1.15 7.32
C LEU A 95 -8.47 -1.29 7.90
N PRO A 96 -8.36 -1.32 9.24
CA PRO A 96 -7.09 -1.61 9.90
C PRO A 96 -6.64 -3.05 9.64
N ALA A 97 -5.41 -3.38 10.03
CA ALA A 97 -4.83 -4.73 9.98
C ALA A 97 -4.63 -5.32 8.57
N ARG A 98 -4.46 -4.48 7.53
CA ARG A 98 -4.13 -4.91 6.15
C ARG A 98 -5.06 -5.99 5.59
N LEU A 99 -6.35 -5.88 5.90
CA LEU A 99 -7.39 -6.82 5.43
C LEU A 99 -7.62 -6.78 3.91
N GLY A 100 -7.01 -5.84 3.21
CA GLY A 100 -7.09 -5.73 1.75
C GLY A 100 -6.58 -6.95 1.00
N GLU A 101 -5.58 -7.65 1.53
CA GLU A 101 -5.09 -8.90 0.90
C GLU A 101 -6.15 -10.01 0.99
N VAL A 102 -6.86 -10.09 2.10
CA VAL A 102 -7.98 -11.02 2.28
C VAL A 102 -9.15 -10.64 1.38
N ALA A 103 -9.48 -9.34 1.29
CA ALA A 103 -10.50 -8.82 0.40
C ALA A 103 -10.15 -9.09 -1.07
N ARG A 104 -8.89 -8.84 -1.47
CA ARG A 104 -8.34 -9.13 -2.81
C ARG A 104 -8.52 -10.61 -3.15
N ALA A 105 -8.18 -11.54 -2.24
CA ALA A 105 -8.36 -12.97 -2.47
C ALA A 105 -9.84 -13.38 -2.55
N ALA A 106 -10.69 -12.78 -1.72
CA ALA A 106 -12.14 -13.04 -1.74
C ALA A 106 -12.80 -12.50 -3.03
N TYR A 107 -12.39 -11.31 -3.48
CA TYR A 107 -12.88 -10.68 -4.70
C TYR A 107 -12.40 -11.42 -5.96
N ALA A 108 -11.12 -11.81 -6.00
CA ALA A 108 -10.55 -12.61 -7.09
C ALA A 108 -11.31 -13.94 -7.29
N LYS A 109 -11.73 -14.60 -6.22
CA LYS A 109 -12.55 -15.81 -6.32
C LYS A 109 -13.86 -15.53 -7.06
N ARG A 110 -14.50 -14.39 -6.83
CA ARG A 110 -15.78 -14.03 -7.46
C ARG A 110 -15.60 -13.52 -8.90
N ARG A 111 -14.62 -12.66 -9.10
CA ARG A 111 -14.42 -11.92 -10.36
C ARG A 111 -13.60 -12.69 -11.38
N LEU A 112 -12.53 -13.35 -10.93
CA LEU A 112 -11.58 -14.07 -11.78
C LEU A 112 -11.77 -15.59 -11.73
N ARG A 113 -12.67 -16.09 -10.86
CA ARG A 113 -12.94 -17.52 -10.66
C ARG A 113 -11.72 -18.34 -10.22
N ILE A 114 -10.72 -17.69 -9.61
CA ILE A 114 -9.51 -18.34 -9.10
C ILE A 114 -9.74 -18.72 -7.62
N GLY A 115 -9.30 -19.92 -7.22
CA GLY A 115 -9.40 -20.36 -5.84
C GLY A 115 -8.59 -19.46 -4.90
N ARG A 116 -9.13 -19.16 -3.70
CA ARG A 116 -8.50 -18.28 -2.70
C ARG A 116 -7.05 -18.68 -2.39
N ALA A 117 -6.78 -19.97 -2.22
CA ALA A 117 -5.44 -20.48 -1.92
C ALA A 117 -4.42 -20.11 -3.02
N ARG A 118 -4.81 -20.20 -4.29
CA ARG A 118 -3.94 -19.83 -5.42
C ARG A 118 -3.67 -18.32 -5.43
N VAL A 119 -4.67 -17.51 -5.12
CA VAL A 119 -4.52 -16.05 -5.01
C VAL A 119 -3.61 -15.71 -3.85
N PHE A 120 -3.78 -16.33 -2.67
CA PHE A 120 -2.86 -16.13 -1.55
C PHE A 120 -1.43 -16.54 -1.89
N GLY A 121 -1.24 -17.69 -2.57
CA GLY A 121 0.08 -18.10 -3.06
C GLY A 121 0.71 -17.05 -3.97
N SER A 122 -0.05 -16.46 -4.90
CA SER A 122 0.47 -15.38 -5.77
C SER A 122 0.83 -14.11 -4.98
N ILE A 123 0.07 -13.76 -3.93
CA ILE A 123 0.38 -12.64 -3.05
C ILE A 123 1.68 -12.88 -2.27
N VAL A 124 1.88 -14.11 -1.77
CA VAL A 124 3.12 -14.48 -1.08
C VAL A 124 4.32 -14.38 -2.03
N ILE A 125 4.20 -14.89 -3.25
CA ILE A 125 5.27 -14.75 -4.27
C ILE A 125 5.54 -13.27 -4.55
N GLU A 126 4.51 -12.44 -4.68
CA GLU A 126 4.63 -10.99 -4.84
C GLU A 126 5.45 -10.37 -3.71
N ARG A 127 5.17 -10.73 -2.45
CA ARG A 127 5.92 -10.23 -1.28
C ARG A 127 7.38 -10.70 -1.26
N VAL A 128 7.64 -11.95 -1.62
CA VAL A 128 9.01 -12.45 -1.71
C VAL A 128 9.80 -11.70 -2.79
N LEU A 129 9.20 -11.46 -3.96
CA LEU A 129 9.85 -10.68 -5.02
C LEU A 129 10.11 -9.23 -4.59
N ASP A 130 9.17 -8.60 -3.89
CA ASP A 130 9.34 -7.25 -3.35
C ASP A 130 10.49 -7.21 -2.34
N LEU A 131 10.57 -8.20 -1.43
CA LEU A 131 11.65 -8.31 -0.47
C LEU A 131 13.02 -8.49 -1.16
N VAL A 132 13.10 -9.36 -2.16
CA VAL A 132 14.33 -9.57 -2.95
C VAL A 132 14.76 -8.27 -3.65
N ALA A 133 13.81 -7.54 -4.24
CA ALA A 133 14.10 -6.27 -4.90
C ALA A 133 14.64 -5.22 -3.91
N ILE A 134 14.02 -5.11 -2.71
CA ILE A 134 14.48 -4.20 -1.66
C ILE A 134 15.88 -4.57 -1.19
N MET A 135 16.13 -5.86 -0.95
CA MET A 135 17.46 -6.33 -0.55
C MET A 135 18.52 -6.06 -1.63
N ALA A 136 18.17 -6.24 -2.90
CA ALA A 136 19.06 -5.91 -4.01
C ALA A 136 19.39 -4.40 -4.05
N CYS A 137 18.37 -3.54 -3.92
CA CYS A 137 18.55 -2.09 -3.85
C CYS A 137 19.41 -1.68 -2.65
N LEU A 138 19.21 -2.29 -1.49
CA LEU A 138 20.00 -2.04 -0.30
C LEU A 138 21.48 -2.42 -0.53
N LEU A 139 21.74 -3.60 -1.10
CA LEU A 139 23.09 -4.04 -1.40
C LEU A 139 23.77 -3.11 -2.41
N ILE A 140 23.08 -2.73 -3.47
CA ILE A 140 23.60 -1.77 -4.45
C ILE A 140 23.92 -0.44 -3.78
N GLY A 141 23.02 0.07 -2.93
CA GLY A 141 23.24 1.28 -2.15
C GLY A 141 24.47 1.19 -1.26
N LEU A 142 24.61 0.10 -0.50
CA LEU A 142 25.76 -0.13 0.37
C LEU A 142 27.09 -0.23 -0.41
N ILE A 143 27.07 -0.91 -1.55
CA ILE A 143 28.25 -1.02 -2.43
C ILE A 143 28.60 0.36 -3.00
N SER A 144 27.63 1.10 -3.52
CA SER A 144 27.83 2.46 -4.03
C SER A 144 28.42 3.38 -2.97
N MET A 145 27.91 3.29 -1.75
CA MET A 145 28.41 4.06 -0.62
C MET A 145 29.87 3.72 -0.29
N ARG A 146 30.26 2.46 -0.35
CA ARG A 146 31.66 2.05 -0.12
C ARG A 146 32.62 2.48 -1.23
N LEU A 147 32.11 2.68 -2.42
CA LEU A 147 32.90 3.15 -3.58
C LEU A 147 33.06 4.67 -3.62
N THR A 148 32.21 5.39 -2.90
CA THR A 148 32.26 6.87 -2.82
C THR A 148 32.71 7.24 -1.42
N ASP A 149 33.92 7.79 -1.25
CA ASP A 149 34.55 8.13 0.04
C ASP A 149 33.76 9.15 0.91
N GLU A 150 32.59 9.57 0.50
CA GLU A 150 31.67 10.45 1.24
C GLU A 150 30.85 9.76 2.35
N VAL A 151 31.02 8.47 2.54
CA VAL A 151 30.12 7.58 3.34
C VAL A 151 30.28 7.68 4.85
N THR A 152 31.23 8.43 5.36
CA THR A 152 31.54 8.44 6.80
C THR A 152 30.51 9.17 7.68
N ARG A 153 29.40 9.69 7.14
CA ARG A 153 28.47 10.54 7.92
C ARG A 153 27.07 9.98 8.19
N VAL A 154 26.67 8.88 7.55
CA VAL A 154 25.36 8.27 7.84
C VAL A 154 25.58 6.90 8.48
N PRO A 155 25.24 6.70 9.76
CA PRO A 155 25.40 5.39 10.39
C PRO A 155 24.52 4.36 9.67
N THR A 156 25.13 3.22 9.31
CA THR A 156 24.49 2.10 8.59
C THR A 156 23.16 1.68 9.24
N PHE A 157 23.03 1.91 10.53
CA PHE A 157 21.86 1.68 11.33
C PHE A 157 20.65 2.55 10.90
N GLU A 158 20.86 3.84 10.61
CA GLU A 158 19.77 4.73 10.15
C GLU A 158 19.26 4.34 8.76
N LEU A 159 20.16 3.93 7.86
CA LEU A 159 19.78 3.44 6.52
C LEU A 159 18.94 2.17 6.60
N ILE A 160 19.28 1.23 7.51
CA ILE A 160 18.49 0.02 7.74
C ILE A 160 17.13 0.38 8.34
N ALA A 161 17.07 1.32 9.27
CA ALA A 161 15.83 1.76 9.90
C ALA A 161 14.88 2.45 8.92
N ILE A 162 15.40 3.30 8.03
CA ILE A 162 14.62 3.98 6.98
C ILE A 162 14.05 2.94 5.99
N ASN A 163 14.87 1.97 5.55
CA ASN A 163 14.39 0.93 4.65
C ASN A 163 13.40 -0.03 5.31
N ALA A 164 13.64 -0.41 6.58
CA ALA A 164 12.69 -1.22 7.34
C ALA A 164 11.36 -0.48 7.57
N GLY A 165 11.39 0.82 7.84
CA GLY A 165 10.21 1.67 7.94
C GLY A 165 9.41 1.73 6.63
N ALA A 166 10.07 1.84 5.49
CA ALA A 166 9.43 1.83 4.18
C ALA A 166 8.76 0.47 3.85
N VAL A 167 9.31 -0.65 4.35
CA VAL A 167 8.71 -2.00 4.17
C VAL A 167 7.49 -2.21 5.06
N ILE A 168 7.50 -1.63 6.27
CA ILE A 168 6.44 -1.79 7.27
C ILE A 168 5.31 -0.77 7.05
N GLY A 169 5.62 0.39 6.48
CA GLY A 169 4.70 1.53 6.32
C GLY A 169 3.89 1.55 5.02
N VAL A 170 4.11 0.62 4.08
CA VAL A 170 3.36 0.54 2.79
C VAL A 170 2.31 -0.56 2.81
#